data_2f17cb33b59d9896eacceabbf5a648ae
#
_entry.id   2f17cb33b59d9896eacceabbf5a648ae
#
_cell.length_a   1.000
_cell.length_b   1.000
_cell.length_c   1.000
_cell.angle_alpha   90.00
_cell.angle_beta   90.00
_cell.angle_gamma   90.00
#
_symmetry.space_group_name_H-M   'P 1'
#
loop_
_entity.id
_entity.type
_entity.pdbx_description
1 polymer ?
#
loop_
_entity_poly.entity_id
_entity_poly.type
_entity_poly.pdbx_seq_one_letter_code
_entity_poly.pdbx_strand_id
1 'polypeptide(L)'
;MQQRSAIILPLVLFLAGCAILTVMVNAPGVFAGSMLMLSGYLGAVACFGAAIRNNTPLGHVGAYQGIRIFMVVLVPMLVGPWIGSAISASSGAVVGFGVVGDGFTPSSLIFAGGAAVALLTFIVLFLIRRAEK
;
A
#
# COMPACT_ATOMS: atom_id res chain seq x y z
N MET A 1 3.81 -23.22 -5.66
CA MET A 1 3.69 -23.00 -4.19
C MET A 1 4.66 -21.96 -3.64
N GLN A 2 5.89 -21.90 -4.12
CA GLN A 2 6.93 -20.98 -3.62
C GLN A 2 6.64 -19.49 -3.86
N GLN A 3 6.00 -19.15 -4.96
CA GLN A 3 5.74 -17.76 -5.37
C GLN A 3 4.73 -17.02 -4.48
N ARG A 4 3.73 -17.75 -3.95
CA ARG A 4 2.70 -17.16 -3.06
C ARG A 4 3.23 -16.92 -1.64
N SER A 5 4.19 -17.72 -1.17
CA SER A 5 4.83 -17.48 0.13
C SER A 5 5.76 -16.27 0.10
N ALA A 6 6.34 -15.97 -1.06
CA ALA A 6 7.20 -14.80 -1.24
C ALA A 6 6.45 -13.45 -1.10
N ILE A 7 5.13 -13.41 -1.29
CA ILE A 7 4.31 -12.19 -1.16
C ILE A 7 4.03 -11.86 0.32
N ILE A 8 4.02 -12.84 1.19
CA ILE A 8 3.68 -12.66 2.61
C ILE A 8 4.75 -11.81 3.32
N LEU A 9 6.02 -12.06 3.05
CA LEU A 9 7.12 -11.36 3.69
C LEU A 9 7.10 -9.84 3.44
N PRO A 10 7.00 -9.35 2.19
CA PRO A 10 6.89 -7.92 1.92
C PRO A 10 5.63 -7.29 2.54
N LEU A 11 4.51 -8.02 2.56
CA LEU A 11 3.27 -7.51 3.13
C LEU A 11 3.37 -7.36 4.65
N VAL A 12 4.02 -8.28 5.34
CA VAL A 12 4.31 -8.18 6.78
C VAL A 12 5.25 -7.02 7.08
N LEU A 13 6.30 -6.84 6.26
CA LEU A 13 7.21 -5.70 6.38
C LEU A 13 6.48 -4.36 6.20
N PHE A 14 5.58 -4.28 5.21
CA PHE A 14 4.76 -3.10 4.99
C PHE A 14 3.86 -2.79 6.19
N LEU A 15 3.16 -3.80 6.72
CA LEU A 15 2.30 -3.66 7.91
C LEU A 15 3.10 -3.23 9.13
N ALA A 16 4.27 -3.83 9.37
CA ALA A 16 5.15 -3.44 10.48
C ALA A 16 5.61 -1.99 10.35
N GLY A 17 5.99 -1.55 9.14
CA GLY A 17 6.35 -0.16 8.86
C GLY A 17 5.21 0.82 9.14
N CYS A 18 3.99 0.50 8.68
CA CYS A 18 2.80 1.30 8.97
C CYS A 18 2.48 1.37 10.46
N ALA A 19 2.60 0.27 11.19
CA ALA A 19 2.37 0.22 12.63
C ALA A 19 3.38 1.10 13.40
N ILE A 20 4.66 1.05 13.03
CA ILE A 20 5.70 1.90 13.61
C ILE A 20 5.38 3.38 13.36
N LEU A 21 5.01 3.75 12.14
CA LEU A 21 4.68 5.13 11.77
C LEU A 21 3.42 5.66 12.45
N THR A 22 2.49 4.79 12.84
CA THR A 22 1.29 5.17 13.57
C THR A 22 1.59 5.50 15.03
N VAL A 23 2.56 4.78 15.65
CA VAL A 23 2.84 4.88 17.09
C VAL A 23 4.04 5.79 17.40
N MET A 24 5.06 5.81 16.54
CA MET A 24 6.30 6.54 16.79
C MET A 24 6.25 7.94 16.23
N VAL A 25 6.49 8.94 17.12
CA VAL A 25 6.58 10.38 16.79
C VAL A 25 8.04 10.84 16.70
N ASN A 26 8.98 10.03 17.18
CA ASN A 26 10.40 10.39 17.23
C ASN A 26 11.05 10.28 15.84
N ALA A 27 11.90 11.24 15.47
CA ALA A 27 12.57 11.28 14.17
C ALA A 27 13.27 9.96 13.76
N PRO A 28 14.05 9.28 14.61
CA PRO A 28 14.66 8.00 14.25
C PRO A 28 13.62 6.88 14.02
N GLY A 29 12.52 6.86 14.80
CA GLY A 29 11.44 5.90 14.64
C GLY A 29 10.69 6.09 13.33
N VAL A 30 10.39 7.34 12.98
CA VAL A 30 9.75 7.69 11.70
C VAL A 30 10.64 7.31 10.53
N PHE A 31 11.94 7.54 10.62
CA PHE A 31 12.89 7.16 9.57
C PHE A 31 12.94 5.63 9.38
N ALA A 32 13.08 4.88 10.47
CA ALA A 32 13.11 3.43 10.43
C ALA A 32 11.78 2.84 9.92
N GLY A 33 10.64 3.35 10.39
CA GLY A 33 9.31 2.95 9.94
C GLY A 33 9.09 3.22 8.46
N SER A 34 9.54 4.37 7.96
CA SER A 34 9.45 4.72 6.53
C SER A 34 10.30 3.80 5.66
N MET A 35 11.50 3.46 6.09
CA MET A 35 12.37 2.51 5.38
C MET A 35 11.75 1.11 5.31
N LEU A 36 11.19 0.65 6.42
CA LEU A 36 10.50 -0.64 6.47
C LEU A 36 9.26 -0.65 5.56
N MET A 37 8.44 0.40 5.63
CA MET A 37 7.23 0.54 4.82
C MET A 37 7.57 0.56 3.33
N LEU A 38 8.57 1.36 2.92
CA LEU A 38 9.00 1.44 1.53
C LEU A 38 9.56 0.11 1.01
N SER A 39 10.40 -0.56 1.79
CA SER A 39 10.96 -1.87 1.41
C SER A 39 9.87 -2.93 1.27
N GLY A 40 8.89 -2.94 2.17
CA GLY A 40 7.73 -3.81 2.09
C GLY A 40 6.86 -3.53 0.86
N TYR A 41 6.59 -2.26 0.57
CA TYR A 41 5.83 -1.83 -0.60
C TYR A 41 6.51 -2.24 -1.91
N LEU A 42 7.79 -1.90 -2.08
CA LEU A 42 8.56 -2.25 -3.28
C LEU A 42 8.67 -3.77 -3.47
N GLY A 43 8.89 -4.51 -2.38
CA GLY A 43 8.90 -5.97 -2.40
C GLY A 43 7.55 -6.56 -2.82
N ALA A 44 6.44 -6.04 -2.32
CA ALA A 44 5.10 -6.46 -2.71
C ALA A 44 4.83 -6.19 -4.19
N VAL A 45 5.13 -4.98 -4.68
CA VAL A 45 4.97 -4.61 -6.11
C VAL A 45 5.81 -5.51 -7.01
N ALA A 46 7.04 -5.84 -6.62
CA ALA A 46 7.91 -6.75 -7.37
C ALA A 46 7.33 -8.17 -7.43
N CYS A 47 6.87 -8.71 -6.29
CA CYS A 47 6.27 -10.04 -6.22
C CYS A 47 4.97 -10.14 -7.02
N PHE A 48 4.08 -9.15 -6.92
CA PHE A 48 2.85 -9.09 -7.73
C PHE A 48 3.17 -8.95 -9.22
N GLY A 49 4.16 -8.12 -9.58
CA GLY A 49 4.62 -7.98 -10.95
C GLY A 49 5.15 -9.28 -11.55
N ALA A 50 5.95 -10.02 -10.79
CA ALA A 50 6.44 -11.33 -11.19
C ALA A 50 5.31 -12.35 -11.33
N ALA A 51 4.36 -12.37 -10.39
CA ALA A 51 3.21 -13.26 -10.44
C ALA A 51 2.34 -13.03 -11.70
N ILE A 52 2.05 -11.78 -12.04
CA ILE A 52 1.31 -11.42 -13.25
C ILE A 52 2.06 -11.89 -14.49
N ARG A 53 3.36 -11.59 -14.57
CA ARG A 53 4.19 -11.97 -15.73
C ARG A 53 4.25 -13.48 -15.95
N ASN A 54 4.36 -14.26 -14.88
CA ASN A 54 4.44 -15.71 -14.96
C ASN A 54 3.11 -16.38 -15.34
N ASN A 55 1.99 -15.73 -15.11
CA ASN A 55 0.66 -16.23 -15.43
C ASN A 55 0.07 -15.61 -16.71
N THR A 56 0.81 -14.75 -17.41
CA THR A 56 0.34 -14.09 -18.63
C THR A 56 0.61 -14.97 -19.86
N PRO A 57 -0.42 -15.33 -20.66
CA PRO A 57 -0.25 -16.04 -21.92
C PRO A 57 0.55 -15.21 -22.94
N LEU A 58 1.45 -15.87 -23.69
CA LEU A 58 2.36 -15.21 -24.64
C LEU A 58 1.66 -14.35 -25.71
N GLY A 59 0.41 -14.67 -26.07
CA GLY A 59 -0.36 -13.93 -27.09
C GLY A 59 -1.04 -12.64 -26.59
N HIS A 60 -1.11 -12.41 -25.27
CA HIS A 60 -1.90 -11.32 -24.68
C HIS A 60 -1.10 -10.41 -23.74
N VAL A 61 0.21 -10.41 -23.85
CA VAL A 61 1.12 -9.68 -22.94
C VAL A 61 0.79 -8.19 -22.89
N GLY A 62 0.49 -7.56 -24.04
CA GLY A 62 0.16 -6.13 -24.10
C GLY A 62 -1.13 -5.76 -23.35
N ALA A 63 -2.19 -6.56 -23.51
CA ALA A 63 -3.46 -6.34 -22.84
C ALA A 63 -3.31 -6.47 -21.30
N TYR A 64 -2.63 -7.50 -20.84
CA TYR A 64 -2.37 -7.69 -19.41
C TYR A 64 -1.50 -6.58 -18.81
N GLN A 65 -0.52 -6.08 -19.55
CA GLN A 65 0.30 -4.95 -19.13
C GLN A 65 -0.52 -3.66 -19.04
N GLY A 66 -1.42 -3.41 -19.99
CA GLY A 66 -2.33 -2.27 -19.95
C GLY A 66 -3.26 -2.32 -18.73
N ILE A 67 -3.88 -3.46 -18.46
CA ILE A 67 -4.73 -3.65 -17.27
C ILE A 67 -3.93 -3.44 -15.98
N ARG A 68 -2.70 -3.94 -15.93
CA ARG A 68 -1.82 -3.77 -14.77
C ARG A 68 -1.54 -2.29 -14.50
N ILE A 69 -1.16 -1.51 -15.52
CA ILE A 69 -0.90 -0.08 -15.37
C ILE A 69 -2.15 0.64 -14.90
N PHE A 70 -3.30 0.32 -15.48
CA PHE A 70 -4.58 0.88 -15.09
C PHE A 70 -4.87 0.64 -13.60
N MET A 71 -4.77 -0.61 -13.13
CA MET A 71 -5.07 -0.99 -11.74
C MET A 71 -4.03 -0.51 -10.74
N VAL A 72 -2.75 -0.49 -11.08
CA VAL A 72 -1.66 -0.18 -10.14
C VAL A 72 -1.36 1.32 -10.09
N VAL A 73 -1.65 2.06 -11.16
CA VAL A 73 -1.33 3.49 -11.25
C VAL A 73 -2.61 4.33 -11.20
N LEU A 74 -3.53 4.12 -12.14
CA LEU A 74 -4.67 5.01 -12.31
C LEU A 74 -5.66 4.91 -11.14
N VAL A 75 -6.01 3.71 -10.71
CA VAL A 75 -6.94 3.51 -9.58
C VAL A 75 -6.40 4.13 -8.28
N PRO A 76 -5.15 3.85 -7.84
CA PRO A 76 -4.59 4.49 -6.65
C PRO A 76 -4.43 6.01 -6.77
N MET A 77 -4.11 6.53 -7.96
CA MET A 77 -4.01 7.98 -8.18
C MET A 77 -5.36 8.69 -8.04
N LEU A 78 -6.46 8.06 -8.42
CA LEU A 78 -7.80 8.61 -8.25
C LEU A 78 -8.33 8.44 -6.83
N VAL A 79 -8.21 7.23 -6.28
CA VAL A 79 -8.82 6.86 -5.00
C VAL A 79 -7.97 7.31 -3.80
N GLY A 80 -6.63 7.33 -3.95
CA GLY A 80 -5.69 7.68 -2.88
C GLY A 80 -5.93 9.07 -2.28
N PRO A 81 -5.98 10.14 -3.09
CA PRO A 81 -6.25 11.49 -2.60
C PRO A 81 -7.62 11.63 -1.92
N TRP A 82 -8.64 10.91 -2.41
CA TRP A 82 -9.97 10.89 -1.80
C TRP A 82 -9.95 10.27 -0.40
N ILE A 83 -9.34 9.11 -0.26
CA ILE A 83 -9.18 8.45 1.05
C ILE A 83 -8.31 9.30 1.97
N GLY A 84 -7.20 9.83 1.46
CA GLY A 84 -6.29 10.69 2.23
C GLY A 84 -6.97 11.95 2.75
N SER A 85 -7.77 12.62 1.91
CA SER A 85 -8.52 13.80 2.31
C SER A 85 -9.61 13.49 3.34
N ALA A 86 -10.34 12.39 3.18
CA ALA A 86 -11.36 11.95 4.12
C ALA A 86 -10.77 11.64 5.51
N ILE A 87 -9.63 10.95 5.56
CA ILE A 87 -8.93 10.64 6.82
C ILE A 87 -8.39 11.92 7.47
N SER A 88 -7.82 12.83 6.69
CA SER A 88 -7.28 14.09 7.20
C SER A 88 -8.39 15.00 7.73
N ALA A 89 -9.54 15.06 7.06
CA ALA A 89 -10.70 15.82 7.53
C ALA A 89 -11.25 15.26 8.85
N SER A 90 -11.28 13.94 9.02
CA SER A 90 -11.74 13.32 10.27
C SER A 90 -10.79 13.55 11.46
N SER A 91 -9.51 13.83 11.21
CA SER A 91 -8.51 14.09 12.25
C SER A 91 -8.39 15.55 12.64
N GLY A 92 -9.26 16.43 12.13
CA GLY A 92 -9.22 17.87 12.42
C GLY A 92 -8.04 18.62 11.79
N ALA A 93 -7.25 17.96 10.96
CA ALA A 93 -6.22 18.61 10.16
C ALA A 93 -6.90 19.40 9.04
N VAL A 94 -6.79 20.72 9.08
CA VAL A 94 -7.31 21.60 8.02
C VAL A 94 -6.57 21.29 6.73
N VAL A 95 -7.24 20.63 5.80
CA VAL A 95 -6.74 20.40 4.45
C VAL A 95 -6.89 21.72 3.67
N GLY A 96 -5.99 22.63 3.90
CA GLY A 96 -5.86 23.83 3.08
C GLY A 96 -5.24 23.46 1.74
N PHE A 97 -6.03 23.25 0.71
CA PHE A 97 -5.60 23.34 -0.68
C PHE A 97 -5.44 24.82 -1.02
N GLY A 98 -4.49 25.47 -0.39
CA GLY A 98 -4.28 26.90 -0.53
C GLY A 98 -2.85 27.27 -0.19
N VAL A 99 -2.22 27.89 -1.13
CA VAL A 99 -0.93 28.55 -1.08
C VAL A 99 -0.77 29.35 0.22
N VAL A 100 0.32 29.08 0.93
CA VAL A 100 0.90 29.90 2.00
C VAL A 100 0.20 29.86 3.37
N GLY A 101 0.80 29.19 4.32
CA GLY A 101 0.75 29.55 5.73
C GLY A 101 0.62 28.41 6.74
N ASP A 102 -0.28 27.46 6.59
CA ASP A 102 -0.42 26.38 7.56
C ASP A 102 0.12 25.08 6.97
N GLY A 103 1.31 24.68 7.46
CA GLY A 103 1.97 23.48 6.99
C GLY A 103 1.05 22.26 7.13
N PHE A 104 0.85 21.56 6.04
CA PHE A 104 0.21 20.26 6.01
C PHE A 104 0.98 19.33 6.96
N THR A 105 0.46 19.12 8.15
CA THR A 105 0.94 18.08 9.05
C THR A 105 0.19 16.80 8.72
N PRO A 106 0.83 15.83 8.03
CA PRO A 106 0.19 14.56 7.75
C PRO A 106 -0.15 13.88 9.07
N SER A 107 -1.44 13.64 9.29
CA SER A 107 -1.90 12.90 10.46
C SER A 107 -1.37 11.48 10.43
N SER A 108 -0.90 10.97 11.58
CA SER A 108 -0.49 9.56 11.73
C SER A 108 -1.59 8.57 11.35
N LEU A 109 -2.86 9.01 11.37
CA LEU A 109 -4.03 8.23 10.94
C LEU A 109 -3.99 7.83 9.45
N ILE A 110 -3.26 8.55 8.60
CA ILE A 110 -3.06 8.17 7.19
C ILE A 110 -2.34 6.82 7.10
N PHE A 111 -1.36 6.58 7.96
CA PHE A 111 -0.64 5.30 8.03
C PHE A 111 -1.53 4.18 8.58
N ALA A 112 -2.44 4.48 9.51
CA ALA A 112 -3.47 3.54 9.97
C ALA A 112 -4.43 3.15 8.85
N GLY A 113 -4.84 4.10 7.99
CA GLY A 113 -5.60 3.83 6.78
C GLY A 113 -4.87 2.90 5.81
N GLY A 114 -3.59 3.15 5.57
CA GLY A 114 -2.72 2.27 4.77
C GLY A 114 -2.60 0.85 5.36
N ALA A 115 -2.46 0.75 6.68
CA ALA A 115 -2.44 -0.54 7.37
C ALA A 115 -3.77 -1.31 7.23
N ALA A 116 -4.90 -0.62 7.30
CA ALA A 116 -6.23 -1.23 7.12
C ALA A 116 -6.40 -1.82 5.71
N VAL A 117 -5.98 -1.11 4.67
CA VAL A 117 -6.00 -1.62 3.29
C VAL A 117 -5.07 -2.82 3.12
N ALA A 118 -3.89 -2.80 3.73
CA ALA A 118 -2.97 -3.93 3.71
C ALA A 118 -3.53 -5.16 4.43
N LEU A 119 -4.24 -4.97 5.55
CA LEU A 119 -4.95 -6.06 6.24
C LEU A 119 -6.05 -6.65 5.38
N LEU A 120 -6.83 -5.84 4.66
CA LEU A 120 -7.82 -6.35 3.71
C LEU A 120 -7.16 -7.21 2.63
N THR A 121 -6.03 -6.78 2.09
CA THR A 121 -5.28 -7.56 1.11
C THR A 121 -4.81 -8.90 1.70
N PHE A 122 -4.37 -8.89 2.96
CA PHE A 122 -3.96 -10.11 3.66
C PHE A 122 -5.13 -11.08 3.87
N ILE A 123 -6.31 -10.57 4.25
CA ILE A 123 -7.55 -11.35 4.41
C ILE A 123 -7.94 -12.00 3.07
N VAL A 124 -7.94 -11.22 1.98
CA VAL A 124 -8.27 -11.73 0.64
C VAL A 124 -7.31 -12.83 0.23
N LEU A 125 -6.00 -12.65 0.43
CA LEU A 125 -5.00 -13.70 0.15
C LEU A 125 -5.22 -14.95 0.98
N PHE A 126 -5.60 -14.78 2.24
CA PHE A 126 -5.89 -15.91 3.14
C PHE A 126 -7.15 -16.66 2.72
N LEU A 127 -8.22 -15.96 2.32
CA LEU A 127 -9.47 -16.56 1.83
C LEU A 127 -9.26 -17.33 0.53
N ILE A 128 -8.50 -16.79 -0.41
CA ILE A 128 -8.14 -17.48 -1.65
C ILE A 128 -7.35 -18.76 -1.34
N ARG A 129 -6.42 -18.68 -0.39
CA ARG A 129 -5.63 -19.84 0.04
C ARG A 129 -6.47 -20.94 0.68
N ARG A 130 -7.56 -20.56 1.34
CA ARG A 130 -8.51 -21.51 1.97
C ARG A 130 -9.44 -22.14 0.94
N ALA A 131 -9.81 -21.43 -0.10
CA ALA A 131 -10.68 -21.92 -1.16
C ALA A 131 -9.99 -22.92 -2.11
N GLU A 132 -8.66 -22.91 -2.15
CA GLU A 132 -7.87 -23.84 -2.98
C GLU A 132 -7.45 -25.14 -2.25
N LYS A 133 -7.83 -25.30 -0.98
CA LYS A 133 -7.66 -26.56 -0.21
C LYS A 133 -8.93 -27.39 -0.22
#